data_44ef885810da35f672a80da75b093099
#
_entry.id   44ef885810da35f672a80da75b093099
#
_cell.length_a   1.000
_cell.length_b   1.000
_cell.length_c   1.000
_cell.angle_alpha   90.00
_cell.angle_beta   90.00
_cell.angle_gamma   90.00
#
_symmetry.space_group_name_H-M   'P 1'
#
loop_
_entity.id
_entity.type
_entity.pdbx_description
1 polymer ?
#
loop_
_entity_poly.entity_id
_entity_poly.type
_entity_poly.pdbx_seq_one_letter_code
_entity_poly.pdbx_strand_id
1 'polypeptide(L)'
;MAKKRPNLAERKWMQQVADYGCVACEIDGLTRPAEIHHIRKHTGMGLRPSHFDILPLCSVHHRTGKISVHLGKKAFESKYGTEEQLEKQMRERIKQWNEIVDIF
;
A
#
# COMPACT_ATOMS: atom_id res chain seq x y z
N MET A 1 17.21 4.41 16.14
CA MET A 1 16.05 4.20 17.02
C MET A 1 15.20 3.05 16.53
N ALA A 2 14.72 2.23 17.44
CA ALA A 2 13.84 1.12 17.10
C ALA A 2 12.53 1.65 16.47
N LYS A 3 12.01 0.96 15.46
CA LYS A 3 10.71 1.28 14.91
C LYS A 3 9.65 1.12 15.99
N LYS A 4 8.77 2.08 16.11
CA LYS A 4 7.63 1.97 17.00
C LYS A 4 6.72 0.84 16.51
N ARG A 5 6.38 -0.08 17.41
CA ARG A 5 5.46 -1.16 17.06
C ARG A 5 4.07 -0.60 16.76
N PRO A 6 3.39 -1.14 15.75
CA PRO A 6 2.04 -0.70 15.47
C PRO A 6 1.10 -1.08 16.62
N ASN A 7 0.18 -0.18 16.94
CA ASN A 7 -0.89 -0.45 17.90
C ASN A 7 -1.97 -1.34 17.27
N LEU A 8 -3.01 -1.67 18.03
CA LEU A 8 -4.07 -2.57 17.54
C LEU A 8 -4.79 -2.01 16.31
N ALA A 9 -5.13 -0.73 16.31
CA ALA A 9 -5.82 -0.12 15.17
C ALA A 9 -4.95 -0.15 13.92
N GLU A 10 -3.67 0.15 14.07
CA GLU A 10 -2.70 0.11 12.98
C GLU A 10 -2.54 -1.31 12.44
N ARG A 11 -2.45 -2.31 13.33
CA ARG A 11 -2.34 -3.72 12.91
C ARG A 11 -3.57 -4.18 12.15
N LYS A 12 -4.76 -3.80 12.58
CA LYS A 12 -6.00 -4.13 11.86
C LYS A 12 -5.99 -3.51 10.46
N TRP A 13 -5.60 -2.26 10.35
CA TRP A 13 -5.49 -1.60 9.05
C TRP A 13 -4.45 -2.28 8.16
N MET A 14 -3.27 -2.56 8.70
CA MET A 14 -2.21 -3.24 7.96
C MET A 14 -2.67 -4.61 7.45
N GLN A 15 -3.44 -5.34 8.25
CA GLN A 15 -3.97 -6.64 7.85
C GLN A 15 -4.97 -6.50 6.70
N GLN A 16 -5.89 -5.54 6.77
CA GLN A 16 -6.82 -5.28 5.67
C GLN A 16 -6.10 -4.91 4.38
N VAL A 17 -5.07 -4.08 4.48
CA VAL A 17 -4.26 -3.68 3.32
C VAL A 17 -3.51 -4.88 2.75
N ALA A 18 -2.90 -5.70 3.60
CA ALA A 18 -2.20 -6.91 3.15
C ALA A 18 -3.16 -7.88 2.45
N ASP A 19 -4.34 -8.06 3.00
CA ASP A 19 -5.36 -8.96 2.44
C ASP A 19 -5.92 -8.46 1.10
N TYR A 20 -5.84 -7.16 0.85
CA TYR A 20 -6.25 -6.57 -0.42
C TYR A 20 -5.44 -7.11 -1.59
N GLY A 21 -4.16 -7.42 -1.37
CA GLY A 21 -3.27 -7.85 -2.42
C GLY A 21 -2.61 -6.69 -3.17
N CYS A 22 -1.74 -6.99 -4.10
CA CYS A 22 -0.96 -5.98 -4.83
C CYS A 22 -1.84 -5.10 -5.70
N VAL A 23 -1.83 -3.78 -5.45
CA VAL A 23 -2.62 -2.81 -6.23
C VAL A 23 -2.14 -2.70 -7.68
N ALA A 24 -0.85 -2.85 -7.93
CA ALA A 24 -0.30 -2.81 -9.29
C ALA A 24 -0.69 -4.07 -10.07
N CYS A 25 -0.61 -5.25 -9.45
CA CYS A 25 -1.09 -6.47 -10.06
C CYS A 25 -2.58 -6.41 -10.39
N GLU A 26 -3.37 -5.80 -9.53
CA GLU A 26 -4.81 -5.61 -9.78
C GLU A 26 -5.05 -4.84 -11.07
N ILE A 27 -4.29 -3.77 -11.30
CA ILE A 27 -4.38 -3.00 -12.54
C ILE A 27 -4.02 -3.85 -13.75
N ASP A 28 -3.04 -4.74 -13.60
CA ASP A 28 -2.64 -5.67 -14.65
C ASP A 28 -3.58 -6.87 -14.80
N GLY A 29 -4.64 -6.95 -14.01
CA GLY A 29 -5.57 -8.06 -14.04
C GLY A 29 -5.09 -9.33 -13.34
N LEU A 30 -4.13 -9.18 -12.45
CA LEU A 30 -3.53 -10.30 -11.71
C LEU A 30 -3.81 -10.17 -10.22
N THR A 31 -3.73 -11.30 -9.52
CA THR A 31 -3.86 -11.33 -8.06
C THR A 31 -2.58 -11.92 -7.49
N ARG A 32 -1.89 -11.16 -6.66
CA ARG A 32 -0.66 -11.62 -5.98
C ARG A 32 -0.64 -11.14 -4.54
N PRO A 33 -0.07 -11.95 -3.64
CA PRO A 33 0.15 -11.52 -2.26
C PRO A 33 0.99 -10.25 -2.21
N ALA A 34 0.76 -9.43 -1.20
CA ALA A 34 1.41 -8.14 -1.08
C ALA A 34 2.27 -8.05 0.18
N GLU A 35 3.34 -7.30 0.05
CA GLU A 35 4.11 -6.77 1.16
C GLU A 35 3.55 -5.39 1.50
N ILE A 36 3.78 -4.93 2.71
CA ILE A 36 3.37 -3.58 3.12
C ILE A 36 4.47 -2.60 2.77
N HIS A 37 4.12 -1.61 1.94
CA HIS A 37 5.00 -0.50 1.62
C HIS A 37 4.53 0.75 2.37
N HIS A 38 5.41 1.33 3.19
CA HIS A 38 5.11 2.57 3.90
C HIS A 38 5.34 3.75 2.98
N ILE A 39 4.28 4.55 2.77
CA ILE A 39 4.35 5.74 1.93
C ILE A 39 4.98 6.86 2.76
N ARG A 40 5.99 7.51 2.20
CA ARG A 40 6.70 8.58 2.88
C ARG A 40 6.01 9.93 2.63
N LYS A 41 4.86 10.10 3.24
CA LYS A 41 4.18 11.40 3.27
C LYS A 41 4.70 12.20 4.44
N HIS A 42 4.92 13.46 4.25
CA HIS A 42 5.31 14.36 5.33
C HIS A 42 6.54 13.87 6.11
N THR A 43 7.40 13.11 5.45
CA THR A 43 8.64 12.64 6.08
C THR A 43 9.74 13.65 5.81
N GLY A 44 10.03 14.47 6.80
CA GLY A 44 11.25 15.26 6.82
C GLY A 44 12.30 14.53 7.62
N MET A 45 13.38 15.24 7.91
CA MET A 45 14.45 14.72 8.72
C MET A 45 13.92 14.32 10.11
N GLY A 46 14.13 13.06 10.48
CA GLY A 46 13.68 12.53 11.77
C GLY A 46 12.25 12.08 11.84
N LEU A 47 11.45 12.29 10.78
CA LEU A 47 10.06 11.83 10.77
C LEU A 47 9.96 10.41 10.18
N ARG A 48 9.03 9.64 10.69
CA ARG A 48 8.78 8.26 10.24
C ARG A 48 7.45 8.16 9.50
N PRO A 49 7.37 7.27 8.49
CA PRO A 49 6.08 7.00 7.84
C PRO A 49 5.07 6.47 8.86
N SER A 50 3.83 6.90 8.71
CA SER A 50 2.73 6.37 9.53
C SER A 50 2.39 4.94 9.10
N HIS A 51 2.00 4.11 10.05
CA HIS A 51 1.46 2.78 9.75
C HIS A 51 0.08 2.82 9.09
N PHE A 52 -0.55 3.99 9.05
CA PHE A 52 -1.80 4.17 8.30
C PHE A 52 -1.57 4.57 6.84
N ASP A 53 -0.41 5.12 6.52
CA ASP A 53 -0.07 5.54 5.15
C ASP A 53 0.73 4.43 4.49
N ILE A 54 0.03 3.40 4.05
CA ILE A 54 0.64 2.18 3.51
C ILE A 54 -0.03 1.76 2.21
N LEU A 55 0.70 0.96 1.43
CA LEU A 55 0.24 0.48 0.14
C LEU A 55 0.62 -0.99 -0.01
N PRO A 56 -0.29 -1.86 -0.47
CA PRO A 56 0.06 -3.26 -0.69
C PRO A 56 0.69 -3.45 -2.08
N LEU A 57 1.90 -3.97 -2.11
CA LEU A 57 2.63 -4.22 -3.34
C LEU A 57 3.33 -5.56 -3.25
N CYS A 58 3.26 -6.37 -4.31
CA CYS A 58 4.02 -7.61 -4.34
C CYS A 58 5.52 -7.28 -4.41
N SER A 59 6.36 -8.27 -4.12
CA SER A 59 7.82 -8.05 -4.08
C SER A 59 8.35 -7.44 -5.38
N VAL A 60 7.81 -7.86 -6.53
CA VAL A 60 8.24 -7.37 -7.85
C VAL A 60 7.92 -5.88 -8.01
N HIS A 61 6.69 -5.46 -7.70
CA HIS A 61 6.29 -4.06 -7.84
C HIS A 61 6.80 -3.19 -6.69
N HIS A 62 7.15 -3.79 -5.56
CA HIS A 62 7.66 -3.07 -4.42
C HIS A 62 9.16 -2.78 -4.56
N ARG A 63 9.98 -3.81 -4.84
CA ARG A 63 11.44 -3.66 -4.70
C ARG A 63 12.31 -4.42 -5.68
N THR A 64 11.88 -5.53 -6.27
CA THR A 64 12.77 -6.37 -7.08
C THR A 64 12.68 -6.14 -8.58
N GLY A 65 11.55 -5.65 -9.07
CA GLY A 65 11.35 -5.43 -10.50
C GLY A 65 11.87 -4.08 -10.97
N LYS A 66 12.11 -3.97 -12.28
CA LYS A 66 12.54 -2.72 -12.90
C LYS A 66 11.45 -1.65 -12.83
N ILE A 67 10.19 -2.06 -12.85
CA ILE A 67 9.04 -1.17 -12.68
C ILE A 67 8.52 -1.39 -11.26
N SER A 68 9.20 -0.80 -10.29
CA SER A 68 8.88 -0.93 -8.88
C SER A 68 9.10 0.39 -8.18
N VAL A 69 8.48 0.54 -7.01
CA VAL A 69 8.58 1.77 -6.22
C VAL A 69 10.03 2.06 -5.82
N HIS A 70 10.81 1.03 -5.53
CA HIS A 70 12.19 1.22 -5.07
C HIS A 70 13.24 1.24 -6.18
N LEU A 71 13.02 0.56 -7.30
CA LEU A 71 14.01 0.49 -8.37
C LEU A 71 13.65 1.30 -9.61
N GLY A 72 12.39 1.65 -9.81
CA GLY A 72 11.97 2.38 -11.00
C GLY A 72 10.74 3.20 -10.73
N LYS A 73 10.82 4.14 -9.80
CA LYS A 73 9.68 4.92 -9.35
C LYS A 73 8.99 5.69 -10.48
N LYS A 74 9.75 6.34 -11.36
CA LYS A 74 9.17 7.09 -12.49
C LYS A 74 8.43 6.17 -13.45
N ALA A 75 9.02 5.03 -13.79
CA ALA A 75 8.37 4.04 -14.65
C ALA A 75 7.12 3.45 -13.98
N PHE A 76 7.20 3.20 -12.67
CA PHE A 76 6.07 2.73 -11.90
C PHE A 76 4.92 3.73 -11.92
N GLU A 77 5.20 4.99 -11.64
CA GLU A 77 4.18 6.04 -11.63
C GLU A 77 3.57 6.26 -13.01
N SER A 78 4.37 6.18 -14.07
CA SER A 78 3.86 6.31 -15.44
C SER A 78 2.89 5.19 -15.79
N LYS A 79 3.14 3.98 -15.30
CA LYS A 79 2.31 2.82 -15.63
C LYS A 79 1.09 2.68 -14.73
N TYR A 80 1.24 2.91 -13.43
CA TYR A 80 0.20 2.61 -12.44
C TYR A 80 -0.39 3.83 -11.77
N GLY A 81 0.33 4.94 -11.74
CA GLY A 81 -0.05 6.14 -11.00
C GLY A 81 0.85 6.36 -9.78
N THR A 82 0.64 7.47 -9.12
CA THR A 82 1.41 7.80 -7.92
C THR A 82 0.97 6.94 -6.73
N GLU A 83 1.84 6.83 -5.75
CA GLU A 83 1.50 6.12 -4.51
C GLU A 83 0.25 6.69 -3.86
N GLU A 84 0.11 8.02 -3.87
CA GLU A 84 -1.06 8.69 -3.28
C GLU A 84 -2.34 8.38 -4.03
N GLN A 85 -2.30 8.35 -5.37
CA GLN A 85 -3.46 7.98 -6.18
C GLN A 85 -3.88 6.54 -5.93
N LEU A 86 -2.92 5.64 -5.87
CA LEU A 86 -3.18 4.21 -5.61
C LEU A 86 -3.73 4.00 -4.20
N GLU A 87 -3.17 4.69 -3.22
CA GLU A 87 -3.66 4.62 -1.85
C GLU A 87 -5.11 5.09 -1.74
N LYS A 88 -5.43 6.20 -2.38
CA LYS A 88 -6.79 6.73 -2.37
C LYS A 88 -7.78 5.74 -2.95
N GLN A 89 -7.47 5.16 -4.09
CA GLN A 89 -8.32 4.16 -4.73
C GLN A 89 -8.50 2.93 -3.85
N MET A 90 -7.42 2.44 -3.27
CA MET A 90 -7.47 1.28 -2.36
C MET A 90 -8.35 1.58 -1.14
N ARG A 91 -8.17 2.74 -0.50
CA ARG A 91 -8.97 3.12 0.67
C ARG A 91 -10.46 3.17 0.35
N GLU A 92 -10.82 3.71 -0.80
CA GLU A 92 -12.22 3.77 -1.24
C GLU A 92 -12.80 2.37 -1.41
N ARG A 93 -12.03 1.45 -2.00
CA ARG A 93 -12.48 0.07 -2.21
C ARG A 93 -12.62 -0.69 -0.90
N ILE A 94 -11.68 -0.51 0.02
CA ILE A 94 -11.75 -1.14 1.35
C ILE A 94 -12.97 -0.60 2.11
N LYS A 95 -13.21 0.70 2.03
CA LYS A 95 -14.37 1.32 2.66
C LYS A 95 -15.68 0.75 2.12
N GLN A 96 -15.80 0.65 0.80
CA GLN A 96 -16.98 0.06 0.15
C GLN A 96 -17.17 -1.40 0.59
N TRP A 97 -16.10 -2.17 0.64
CA TRP A 97 -16.16 -3.55 1.10
C TRP A 97 -16.64 -3.65 2.54
N ASN A 98 -16.11 -2.83 3.43
CA ASN A 98 -16.51 -2.82 4.84
C ASN A 98 -18.00 -2.44 4.99
N GLU A 99 -18.49 -1.50 4.20
CA GLU A 99 -19.91 -1.11 4.19
C GLU A 99 -20.79 -2.27 3.75
N ILE A 100 -20.39 -3.02 2.72
CA ILE A 100 -21.13 -4.18 2.23
C ILE A 100 -21.16 -5.28 3.31
N VAL A 101 -20.03 -5.55 3.93
CA VAL A 101 -19.92 -6.59 4.97
C VAL A 101 -20.79 -6.25 6.17
N ASP A 102 -20.89 -4.98 6.55
CA ASP A 102 -21.70 -4.53 7.69
C ASP A 102 -23.22 -4.71 7.45
N ILE A 103 -23.64 -4.86 6.19
CA ILE A 103 -25.05 -5.11 5.85
C ILE A 103 -25.42 -6.58 6.11
N PHE A 104 -24.46 -7.48 6.03
CA PHE A 104 -24.65 -8.89 6.21
C PHE A 104 -24.27 -9.31 7.63
#